data_4aad2d0d201bdb4b89f36d969b47bb2a
#
_entry.id   4aad2d0d201bdb4b89f36d969b47bb2a
#
_cell.length_a   1.000
_cell.length_b   1.000
_cell.length_c   1.000
_cell.angle_alpha   90.00
_cell.angle_beta   90.00
_cell.angle_gamma   90.00
#
_symmetry.space_group_name_H-M   'P 1'
#
loop_
_entity.id
_entity.type
_entity.pdbx_description
1 polymer ?
#
loop_
_entity_poly.entity_id
_entity_poly.type
_entity_poly.pdbx_seq_one_letter_code
_entity_poly.pdbx_strand_id
1 'polypeptide(L)'
;MILPSVCVPDCGSAVLIARQLAAMFRLQGIDTGICADRKSRFSDIAFFESPSTASLRRGSTGTTAEEYLRGRNALSASYLKKDYHAVSKAIHEYNPDFLIEIERPAAIAAAAEYGLPVFSVVSGGTFRYRSFKADTLNGLNSFLNDLGLEQVLHLREMYRYTQCFAFGAEEFLPPFPGCRVASFGISAIAPVNGPQNRALSIAFTETGISARRMRQIISDAFLGAPYDVYIYDSSQHPGKNGNLHFQNLQRTSIITGSRLCIHDGSDALTQYCTALGIPQIILHDDSYQRSWNAVCLVRSGAGLAIHESELSMERMYEAYRQVLADNRFFSEARRLQENVLERGDAVNMLAYL
;
A
#
# COMPACT_ATOMS: atom_id res chain seq x y z
N MET A 1 13.22 12.20 -5.84
CA MET A 1 12.96 10.94 -6.62
C MET A 1 12.16 9.99 -5.78
N ILE A 2 11.18 9.32 -6.35
CA ILE A 2 10.34 8.35 -5.64
C ILE A 2 10.79 6.94 -6.00
N LEU A 3 11.03 6.12 -4.98
CA LEU A 3 11.47 4.74 -5.12
C LEU A 3 10.38 3.80 -4.57
N PRO A 4 9.41 3.38 -5.39
CA PRO A 4 8.38 2.48 -4.91
C PRO A 4 8.97 1.13 -4.51
N SER A 5 8.37 0.50 -3.52
CA SER A 5 8.70 -0.87 -3.14
C SER A 5 8.68 -1.79 -4.36
N VAL A 6 9.71 -2.57 -4.50
CA VAL A 6 9.98 -3.46 -5.64
C VAL A 6 9.06 -4.67 -5.67
N CYS A 7 8.20 -4.79 -4.70
CA CYS A 7 7.58 -6.07 -4.38
C CYS A 7 6.29 -6.38 -5.09
N VAL A 8 5.87 -5.64 -6.12
CA VAL A 8 4.49 -5.81 -6.53
C VAL A 8 4.31 -6.05 -8.01
N PRO A 9 3.71 -7.19 -8.40
CA PRO A 9 3.15 -7.33 -9.73
C PRO A 9 1.99 -6.35 -9.92
N ASP A 10 1.97 -5.75 -11.06
CA ASP A 10 1.03 -4.85 -11.75
C ASP A 10 0.18 -3.82 -11.00
N CYS A 11 -0.25 -3.98 -9.75
CA CYS A 11 -1.10 -3.01 -9.03
C CYS A 11 -0.88 -2.97 -7.52
N GLY A 12 0.31 -3.22 -7.04
CA GLY A 12 0.52 -3.22 -5.62
C GLY A 12 0.38 -1.86 -4.94
N SER A 13 0.13 -1.92 -3.67
CA SER A 13 -0.05 -0.79 -2.79
C SER A 13 1.05 0.28 -2.98
N ALA A 14 2.30 -0.13 -3.01
CA ALA A 14 3.43 0.78 -3.19
C ALA A 14 3.43 1.52 -4.54
N VAL A 15 3.01 0.86 -5.63
CA VAL A 15 2.88 1.51 -6.95
C VAL A 15 1.77 2.55 -6.94
N LEU A 16 0.64 2.26 -6.30
CA LEU A 16 -0.46 3.22 -6.16
C LEU A 16 -0.03 4.44 -5.36
N ILE A 17 0.65 4.23 -4.23
CA ILE A 17 1.20 5.31 -3.39
C ILE A 17 2.22 6.14 -4.18
N ALA A 18 3.17 5.50 -4.87
CA ALA A 18 4.18 6.19 -5.66
C ALA A 18 3.58 7.04 -6.79
N ARG A 19 2.58 6.53 -7.50
CA ARG A 19 1.85 7.30 -8.53
C ARG A 19 1.17 8.53 -7.96
N GLN A 20 0.56 8.38 -6.80
CA GLN A 20 -0.12 9.49 -6.14
C GLN A 20 0.88 10.55 -5.69
N LEU A 21 1.96 10.15 -5.02
CA LEU A 21 3.02 11.06 -4.62
C LEU A 21 3.59 11.81 -5.84
N ALA A 22 3.91 11.09 -6.91
CA ALA A 22 4.39 11.72 -8.14
C ALA A 22 3.40 12.72 -8.73
N ALA A 23 2.11 12.39 -8.76
CA ALA A 23 1.09 13.31 -9.25
C ALA A 23 1.00 14.57 -8.38
N MET A 24 1.05 14.42 -7.06
CA MET A 24 0.98 15.53 -6.11
C MET A 24 2.19 16.45 -6.23
N PHE A 25 3.41 15.91 -6.27
CA PHE A 25 4.62 16.71 -6.43
C PHE A 25 4.64 17.47 -7.76
N ARG A 26 4.22 16.83 -8.85
CA ARG A 26 4.11 17.49 -10.15
C ARG A 26 3.10 18.64 -10.17
N LEU A 27 1.97 18.52 -9.46
CA LEU A 27 1.02 19.63 -9.30
C LEU A 27 1.62 20.84 -8.57
N GLN A 28 2.65 20.61 -7.75
CA GLN A 28 3.41 21.66 -7.07
C GLN A 28 4.64 22.13 -7.88
N GLY A 29 4.79 21.68 -9.13
CA GLY A 29 5.93 22.04 -9.98
C GLY A 29 7.24 21.36 -9.60
N ILE A 30 7.21 20.30 -8.78
CA ILE A 30 8.39 19.54 -8.37
C ILE A 30 8.63 18.44 -9.40
N ASP A 31 9.82 18.46 -10.01
CA ASP A 31 10.23 17.41 -10.93
C ASP A 31 10.41 16.08 -10.21
N THR A 32 9.94 14.99 -10.81
CA THR A 32 9.85 13.70 -10.17
C THR A 32 10.34 12.58 -11.08
N GLY A 33 11.35 11.84 -10.61
CA GLY A 33 11.82 10.59 -11.22
C GLY A 33 11.37 9.37 -10.41
N ILE A 34 11.22 8.24 -11.07
CA ILE A 34 10.86 6.96 -10.45
C ILE A 34 11.86 5.89 -10.82
N CYS A 35 12.37 5.17 -9.82
CA CYS A 35 13.19 3.98 -10.00
C CYS A 35 12.39 2.74 -9.59
N ALA A 36 11.99 1.92 -10.57
CA ALA A 36 11.14 0.75 -10.37
C ALA A 36 11.43 -0.36 -11.40
N ASP A 37 10.81 -1.52 -11.20
CA ASP A 37 11.05 -2.72 -12.03
C ASP A 37 10.37 -2.69 -13.41
N ARG A 38 9.38 -1.80 -13.62
CA ARG A 38 8.61 -1.74 -14.88
C ARG A 38 8.21 -0.33 -15.28
N LYS A 39 8.70 0.11 -16.43
CA LYS A 39 8.36 1.40 -17.04
C LYS A 39 6.87 1.56 -17.36
N SER A 40 6.20 0.51 -17.78
CA SER A 40 4.77 0.55 -18.18
C SER A 40 3.83 1.05 -17.09
N ARG A 41 4.30 1.06 -15.85
CA ARG A 41 3.54 1.58 -14.69
C ARG A 41 3.62 3.11 -14.56
N PHE A 42 4.60 3.76 -15.22
CA PHE A 42 4.97 5.16 -15.02
C PHE A 42 5.34 5.82 -16.36
N SER A 43 4.40 5.82 -17.31
CA SER A 43 4.68 6.17 -18.71
C SER A 43 5.03 7.65 -18.96
N ASP A 44 4.66 8.53 -18.03
CA ASP A 44 4.74 9.99 -18.16
C ASP A 44 5.71 10.63 -17.15
N ILE A 45 6.58 9.84 -16.52
CA ILE A 45 7.54 10.26 -15.50
C ILE A 45 8.93 9.77 -15.89
N ALA A 46 10.00 10.50 -15.55
CA ALA A 46 11.38 10.04 -15.70
C ALA A 46 11.55 8.69 -14.99
N PHE A 47 12.01 7.69 -15.73
CA PHE A 47 12.01 6.30 -15.26
C PHE A 47 13.41 5.69 -15.30
N PHE A 48 13.78 5.07 -14.18
CA PHE A 48 15.01 4.31 -14.01
C PHE A 48 14.68 2.86 -13.68
N GLU A 49 15.27 1.94 -14.42
CA GLU A 49 14.97 0.52 -14.25
C GLU A 49 15.72 -0.06 -13.06
N SER A 50 15.02 -0.85 -12.27
CA SER A 50 15.57 -1.62 -11.15
C SER A 50 15.22 -3.11 -11.27
N PRO A 51 15.94 -4.01 -10.55
CA PRO A 51 15.67 -5.43 -10.60
C PRO A 51 14.27 -5.76 -10.05
N SER A 52 13.59 -6.70 -10.69
CA SER A 52 12.31 -7.24 -10.19
C SER A 52 12.55 -8.21 -9.02
N THR A 53 11.65 -8.21 -8.06
CA THR A 53 11.60 -9.25 -7.02
C THR A 53 10.84 -10.49 -7.51
N ALA A 54 10.98 -11.59 -6.78
CA ALA A 54 10.19 -12.77 -7.03
C ALA A 54 8.71 -12.55 -6.67
N SER A 55 7.82 -13.16 -7.44
CA SER A 55 6.40 -13.25 -7.04
C SER A 55 6.27 -14.08 -5.77
N LEU A 56 5.39 -13.67 -4.85
CA LEU A 56 5.07 -14.49 -3.69
C LEU A 56 4.50 -15.84 -4.16
N ARG A 57 4.97 -16.91 -3.54
CA ARG A 57 4.31 -18.20 -3.71
C ARG A 57 2.93 -18.11 -3.04
N ARG A 58 1.91 -18.68 -3.68
CA ARG A 58 0.57 -18.76 -3.10
C ARG A 58 0.66 -19.36 -1.68
N GLY A 59 0.05 -18.66 -0.72
CA GLY A 59 0.03 -19.07 0.68
C GLY A 59 1.25 -18.68 1.51
N SER A 60 2.27 -17.99 0.96
CA SER A 60 3.36 -17.41 1.75
C SER A 60 3.00 -15.96 2.12
N THR A 61 2.25 -15.79 3.18
CA THR A 61 1.97 -14.47 3.75
C THR A 61 3.02 -14.19 4.83
N GLY A 62 3.84 -13.16 4.64
CA GLY A 62 4.77 -12.73 5.68
C GLY A 62 4.01 -12.10 6.84
N THR A 63 4.08 -12.68 8.03
CA THR A 63 3.45 -12.12 9.24
C THR A 63 4.19 -10.91 9.80
N THR A 64 5.42 -10.70 9.34
CA THR A 64 6.25 -9.51 9.55
C THR A 64 6.73 -8.95 8.21
N ALA A 65 7.18 -7.68 8.21
CA ALA A 65 7.77 -7.06 7.02
C ALA A 65 9.01 -7.84 6.54
N GLU A 66 9.83 -8.33 7.47
CA GLU A 66 11.01 -9.14 7.19
C GLU A 66 10.66 -10.44 6.45
N GLU A 67 9.67 -11.18 6.94
CA GLU A 67 9.23 -12.43 6.30
C GLU A 67 8.61 -12.17 4.93
N TYR A 68 7.84 -11.10 4.79
CA TYR A 68 7.22 -10.70 3.53
C TYR A 68 8.29 -10.37 2.47
N LEU A 69 9.25 -9.51 2.79
CA LEU A 69 10.33 -9.16 1.89
C LEU A 69 11.25 -10.35 1.57
N ARG A 70 11.55 -11.21 2.57
CA ARG A 70 12.28 -12.47 2.33
C ARG A 70 11.54 -13.38 1.37
N GLY A 71 10.24 -13.57 1.56
CA GLY A 71 9.40 -14.41 0.68
C GLY A 71 9.42 -13.97 -0.78
N ARG A 72 9.69 -12.68 -1.02
CA ARG A 72 9.89 -12.10 -2.36
C ARG A 72 11.34 -12.06 -2.83
N ASN A 73 12.25 -12.64 -2.07
CA ASN A 73 13.70 -12.56 -2.31
C ASN A 73 14.30 -11.14 -2.23
N ALA A 74 13.55 -10.17 -1.71
CA ALA A 74 13.95 -8.78 -1.61
C ALA A 74 15.04 -8.51 -0.55
N LEU A 75 15.25 -9.45 0.39
CA LEU A 75 16.31 -9.39 1.41
C LEU A 75 17.51 -10.27 1.08
N SER A 76 17.60 -10.89 -0.11
CA SER A 76 18.80 -11.61 -0.49
C SER A 76 19.95 -10.65 -0.82
N ALA A 77 21.18 -10.96 -0.39
CA ALA A 77 22.33 -10.10 -0.66
C ALA A 77 22.55 -9.85 -2.16
N SER A 78 22.31 -10.86 -3.00
CA SER A 78 22.44 -10.72 -4.46
C SER A 78 21.40 -9.77 -5.08
N TYR A 79 20.15 -9.80 -4.58
CA TYR A 79 19.13 -8.85 -5.00
C TYR A 79 19.47 -7.43 -4.51
N LEU A 80 19.78 -7.29 -3.23
CA LEU A 80 20.07 -5.99 -2.61
C LEU A 80 21.26 -5.29 -3.29
N LYS A 81 22.33 -6.03 -3.66
CA LYS A 81 23.45 -5.47 -4.43
C LYS A 81 23.02 -4.94 -5.79
N LYS A 82 22.22 -5.69 -6.54
CA LYS A 82 21.70 -5.25 -7.85
C LYS A 82 20.80 -4.03 -7.71
N ASP A 83 19.95 -4.04 -6.70
CA ASP A 83 19.01 -2.97 -6.42
C ASP A 83 19.73 -1.68 -5.99
N TYR A 84 20.72 -1.81 -5.11
CA TYR A 84 21.61 -0.73 -4.71
C TYR A 84 22.32 -0.08 -5.90
N HIS A 85 22.90 -0.87 -6.80
CA HIS A 85 23.54 -0.33 -8.02
C HIS A 85 22.55 0.38 -8.94
N ALA A 86 21.33 -0.15 -9.07
CA ALA A 86 20.30 0.50 -9.88
C ALA A 86 19.87 1.84 -9.28
N VAL A 87 19.71 1.90 -7.95
CA VAL A 87 19.39 3.15 -7.25
C VAL A 87 20.54 4.14 -7.32
N SER A 88 21.77 3.71 -7.07
CA SER A 88 22.97 4.56 -7.17
C SER A 88 23.13 5.16 -8.57
N LYS A 89 22.89 4.33 -9.60
CA LYS A 89 22.88 4.81 -10.99
C LYS A 89 21.78 5.87 -11.21
N ALA A 90 20.57 5.62 -10.73
CA ALA A 90 19.47 6.57 -10.85
C ALA A 90 19.75 7.89 -10.10
N ILE A 91 20.35 7.82 -8.91
CA ILE A 91 20.81 9.00 -8.17
C ILE A 91 21.81 9.80 -9.00
N HIS A 92 22.81 9.14 -9.56
CA HIS A 92 23.86 9.78 -10.35
C HIS A 92 23.30 10.44 -11.63
N GLU A 93 22.40 9.76 -12.35
CA GLU A 93 21.83 10.24 -13.61
C GLU A 93 20.79 11.35 -13.42
N TYR A 94 19.97 11.25 -12.37
CA TYR A 94 18.87 12.19 -12.11
C TYR A 94 19.26 13.34 -11.21
N ASN A 95 20.29 13.16 -10.37
CA ASN A 95 20.77 14.13 -9.38
C ASN A 95 19.63 14.70 -8.49
N PRO A 96 18.90 13.87 -7.74
CA PRO A 96 17.77 14.33 -6.94
C PRO A 96 18.23 15.05 -5.66
N ASP A 97 17.43 16.00 -5.18
CA ASP A 97 17.68 16.69 -3.90
C ASP A 97 17.34 15.80 -2.69
N PHE A 98 16.44 14.84 -2.85
CA PHE A 98 16.03 13.88 -1.83
C PHE A 98 15.44 12.61 -2.44
N LEU A 99 15.34 11.56 -1.64
CA LEU A 99 14.69 10.31 -2.01
C LEU A 99 13.43 10.06 -1.18
N ILE A 100 12.43 9.45 -1.82
CA ILE A 100 11.29 8.84 -1.13
C ILE A 100 11.36 7.34 -1.43
N GLU A 101 11.52 6.52 -0.42
CA GLU A 101 11.49 5.06 -0.55
C GLU A 101 10.23 4.47 0.09
N ILE A 102 9.79 3.33 -0.42
CA ILE A 102 8.65 2.58 0.10
C ILE A 102 9.11 1.15 0.31
N GLU A 103 9.44 0.79 1.55
CA GLU A 103 9.91 -0.56 1.96
C GLU A 103 11.09 -1.09 1.12
N ARG A 104 12.11 -0.24 0.86
CA ARG A 104 13.24 -0.55 -0.03
C ARG A 104 14.60 -0.32 0.65
N PRO A 105 15.11 -1.29 1.44
CA PRO A 105 16.34 -1.12 2.23
C PRO A 105 17.58 -0.71 1.41
N ALA A 106 17.70 -1.21 0.18
CA ALA A 106 18.81 -0.86 -0.71
C ALA A 106 18.82 0.64 -1.07
N ALA A 107 17.64 1.28 -1.14
CA ALA A 107 17.54 2.70 -1.42
C ALA A 107 18.02 3.56 -0.24
N ILE A 108 17.75 3.13 1.00
CA ILE A 108 18.25 3.78 2.21
C ILE A 108 19.79 3.75 2.22
N ALA A 109 20.37 2.57 1.93
CA ALA A 109 21.82 2.41 1.89
C ALA A 109 22.46 3.25 0.78
N ALA A 110 21.88 3.28 -0.42
CA ALA A 110 22.38 4.09 -1.53
C ALA A 110 22.32 5.60 -1.21
N ALA A 111 21.20 6.06 -0.65
CA ALA A 111 21.07 7.47 -0.29
C ALA A 111 22.08 7.90 0.77
N ALA A 112 22.38 7.05 1.75
CA ALA A 112 23.37 7.30 2.78
C ALA A 112 24.77 7.51 2.18
N GLU A 113 25.17 6.74 1.14
CA GLU A 113 26.43 6.91 0.43
C GLU A 113 26.54 8.29 -0.26
N TYR A 114 25.43 8.77 -0.83
CA TYR A 114 25.40 10.07 -1.53
C TYR A 114 25.05 11.25 -0.61
N GLY A 115 24.85 11.01 0.68
CA GLY A 115 24.47 12.04 1.65
C GLY A 115 23.09 12.66 1.38
N LEU A 116 22.19 11.93 0.71
CA LEU A 116 20.86 12.42 0.36
C LEU A 116 19.87 12.25 1.49
N PRO A 117 19.00 13.24 1.77
CA PRO A 117 17.86 13.06 2.66
C PRO A 117 16.93 11.96 2.15
N VAL A 118 16.43 11.11 3.05
CA VAL A 118 15.51 10.02 2.73
C VAL A 118 14.23 10.15 3.52
N PHE A 119 13.13 10.10 2.80
CA PHE A 119 11.80 9.92 3.35
C PHE A 119 11.34 8.48 3.13
N SER A 120 11.11 7.76 4.21
CA SER A 120 10.58 6.39 4.16
C SER A 120 9.07 6.41 4.33
N VAL A 121 8.35 5.95 3.33
CA VAL A 121 6.92 5.70 3.45
C VAL A 121 6.73 4.31 4.03
N VAL A 122 6.16 4.26 5.22
CA VAL A 122 6.02 3.05 6.02
C VAL A 122 4.55 2.76 6.34
N SER A 123 4.24 1.49 6.51
CA SER A 123 2.94 1.08 7.03
C SER A 123 2.97 0.91 8.55
N GLY A 124 1.81 1.03 9.20
CA GLY A 124 1.70 0.72 10.61
C GLY A 124 2.12 -0.72 10.94
N GLY A 125 1.86 -1.64 10.01
CA GLY A 125 2.24 -3.04 10.14
C GLY A 125 3.75 -3.28 10.13
N THR A 126 4.55 -2.42 9.46
CA THR A 126 6.02 -2.53 9.41
C THR A 126 6.66 -2.47 10.80
N PHE A 127 6.04 -1.74 11.71
CA PHE A 127 6.56 -1.55 13.05
C PHE A 127 5.97 -2.50 14.10
N ARG A 128 5.04 -3.35 13.70
CA ARG A 128 4.45 -4.31 14.63
C ARG A 128 5.51 -5.31 15.08
N TYR A 129 5.74 -5.35 16.40
CA TYR A 129 6.68 -6.31 16.97
C TYR A 129 6.09 -7.72 16.90
N ARG A 130 6.70 -8.57 16.09
CA ARG A 130 6.49 -10.02 16.06
C ARG A 130 7.84 -10.70 15.88
N SER A 131 7.98 -11.88 16.45
CA SER A 131 9.17 -12.72 16.23
C SER A 131 9.16 -13.30 14.82
N PHE A 132 10.30 -13.37 14.20
CA PHE A 132 10.55 -14.04 12.92
C PHE A 132 11.79 -14.93 13.04
N LYS A 133 12.03 -15.78 12.04
CA LYS A 133 13.19 -16.68 12.05
C LYS A 133 14.50 -15.90 12.03
N ALA A 134 15.46 -16.28 12.86
CA ALA A 134 16.74 -15.59 13.01
C ALA A 134 17.52 -15.41 11.70
N ASP A 135 17.36 -16.34 10.73
CA ASP A 135 18.04 -16.31 9.43
C ASP A 135 17.37 -15.36 8.40
N THR A 136 16.24 -14.75 8.76
CA THR A 136 15.44 -13.93 7.83
C THR A 136 16.22 -12.72 7.31
N LEU A 137 17.05 -12.10 8.15
CA LEU A 137 17.85 -10.93 7.81
C LEU A 137 19.29 -11.24 7.36
N ASN A 138 19.71 -12.51 7.26
CA ASN A 138 21.08 -12.86 6.91
C ASN A 138 21.55 -12.21 5.60
N GLY A 139 20.71 -12.19 4.58
CA GLY A 139 21.06 -11.58 3.29
C GLY A 139 21.16 -10.05 3.37
N LEU A 140 20.28 -9.39 4.13
CA LEU A 140 20.38 -7.96 4.39
C LEU A 140 21.64 -7.63 5.18
N ASN A 141 21.92 -8.35 6.26
CA ASN A 141 23.09 -8.13 7.09
C ASN A 141 24.41 -8.42 6.36
N SER A 142 24.43 -9.42 5.47
CA SER A 142 25.59 -9.63 4.58
C SER A 142 25.79 -8.44 3.63
N PHE A 143 24.72 -7.92 3.05
CA PHE A 143 24.78 -6.75 2.18
C PHE A 143 25.23 -5.50 2.93
N LEU A 144 24.70 -5.22 4.13
CA LEU A 144 25.12 -4.09 4.96
C LEU A 144 26.60 -4.19 5.35
N ASN A 145 27.04 -5.39 5.74
CA ASN A 145 28.45 -5.63 6.08
C ASN A 145 29.39 -5.37 4.88
N ASP A 146 29.00 -5.76 3.66
CA ASP A 146 29.77 -5.48 2.44
C ASP A 146 29.93 -3.97 2.15
N LEU A 147 28.99 -3.16 2.64
CA LEU A 147 29.04 -1.68 2.56
C LEU A 147 29.71 -1.02 3.79
N GLY A 148 30.16 -1.81 4.77
CA GLY A 148 30.71 -1.27 6.03
C GLY A 148 29.66 -0.65 6.95
N LEU A 149 28.38 -1.00 6.77
CA LEU A 149 27.27 -0.50 7.59
C LEU A 149 26.95 -1.47 8.73
N GLU A 150 26.34 -0.96 9.79
CA GLU A 150 25.91 -1.75 10.93
C GLU A 150 24.83 -2.77 10.54
N GLN A 151 24.95 -3.98 11.09
CA GLN A 151 23.94 -5.02 10.98
C GLN A 151 22.70 -4.65 11.80
N VAL A 152 21.55 -5.14 11.38
CA VAL A 152 20.26 -4.89 12.04
C VAL A 152 19.63 -6.19 12.57
N LEU A 153 18.95 -6.08 13.69
CA LEU A 153 18.16 -7.17 14.27
C LEU A 153 16.71 -7.16 13.80
N HIS A 154 16.24 -5.99 13.35
CA HIS A 154 14.91 -5.78 12.79
C HIS A 154 14.99 -4.80 11.62
N LEU A 155 14.16 -5.02 10.58
CA LEU A 155 14.10 -4.13 9.42
C LEU A 155 13.82 -2.67 9.83
N ARG A 156 12.99 -2.45 10.83
CA ARG A 156 12.69 -1.12 11.38
C ARG A 156 13.93 -0.32 11.80
N GLU A 157 15.05 -0.98 12.11
CA GLU A 157 16.29 -0.30 12.50
C GLU A 157 16.93 0.45 11.34
N MET A 158 16.63 0.07 10.09
CA MET A 158 17.03 0.83 8.91
C MET A 158 16.40 2.22 8.89
N TYR A 159 15.18 2.35 9.41
CA TYR A 159 14.43 3.61 9.39
C TYR A 159 14.92 4.67 10.38
N ARG A 160 15.87 4.33 11.28
CA ARG A 160 16.51 5.32 12.17
C ARG A 160 17.32 6.38 11.42
N TYR A 161 17.70 6.08 10.19
CA TYR A 161 18.48 6.97 9.32
C TYR A 161 17.62 7.76 8.32
N THR A 162 16.30 7.67 8.45
CA THR A 162 15.35 8.29 7.52
C THR A 162 14.30 9.10 8.27
N GLN A 163 13.59 9.96 7.54
CA GLN A 163 12.34 10.55 8.03
C GLN A 163 11.19 9.61 7.65
N CYS A 164 10.56 9.00 8.65
CA CYS A 164 9.46 8.07 8.40
C CYS A 164 8.13 8.80 8.27
N PHE A 165 7.37 8.43 7.27
CA PHE A 165 6.02 8.92 7.03
C PHE A 165 5.06 7.75 6.81
N ALA A 166 3.89 7.83 7.41
CA ALA A 166 2.79 6.95 7.12
C ALA A 166 1.60 7.77 6.63
N PHE A 167 0.86 7.25 5.68
CA PHE A 167 -0.34 7.89 5.17
C PHE A 167 -1.56 7.40 5.94
N GLY A 168 -2.53 8.30 6.16
CA GLY A 168 -3.82 8.00 6.73
C GLY A 168 -4.07 8.52 8.13
N ALA A 169 -5.08 7.98 8.79
CA ALA A 169 -5.48 8.38 10.12
C ALA A 169 -4.53 7.83 11.18
N GLU A 170 -4.46 8.54 12.32
CA GLU A 170 -3.58 8.19 13.45
C GLU A 170 -3.86 6.79 14.00
N GLU A 171 -5.11 6.35 13.93
CA GLU A 171 -5.55 5.06 14.39
C GLU A 171 -4.84 3.88 13.71
N PHE A 172 -4.29 4.10 12.51
CA PHE A 172 -3.54 3.10 11.75
C PHE A 172 -2.05 3.09 12.07
N LEU A 173 -1.56 4.06 12.85
CA LEU A 173 -0.15 4.14 13.22
C LEU A 173 0.12 3.33 14.48
N PRO A 174 1.19 2.51 14.53
CA PRO A 174 1.62 1.93 15.77
C PRO A 174 2.26 3.00 16.65
N PRO A 175 2.14 2.91 17.99
CA PRO A 175 2.96 3.71 18.90
C PRO A 175 4.43 3.32 18.69
N PHE A 176 5.27 4.26 18.27
CA PHE A 176 6.63 3.95 17.85
C PHE A 176 7.70 4.76 18.63
N PRO A 177 8.40 4.15 19.60
CA PRO A 177 9.55 4.80 20.23
C PRO A 177 10.76 4.72 19.28
N GLY A 178 11.30 5.87 18.89
CA GLY A 178 12.60 5.97 18.24
C GLY A 178 12.64 6.32 16.75
N CYS A 179 11.51 6.31 16.03
CA CYS A 179 11.42 6.92 14.69
C CYS A 179 10.45 8.10 14.72
N ARG A 180 10.75 9.15 13.99
CA ARG A 180 9.76 10.19 13.71
C ARG A 180 8.80 9.62 12.68
N VAL A 181 7.59 9.29 13.11
CA VAL A 181 6.50 8.97 12.21
C VAL A 181 5.59 10.18 12.16
N ALA A 182 5.52 10.83 11.01
CA ALA A 182 4.53 11.85 10.76
C ALA A 182 3.45 11.28 9.84
N SER A 183 2.19 11.50 10.13
CA SER A 183 1.09 11.14 9.25
C SER A 183 0.73 12.31 8.37
N PHE A 184 0.61 12.07 7.08
CA PHE A 184 0.10 13.02 6.14
C PHE A 184 -1.18 12.49 5.53
N GLY A 185 -2.20 13.37 5.44
CA GLY A 185 -3.39 13.06 4.68
C GLY A 185 -3.02 12.79 3.22
N ILE A 186 -3.56 11.74 2.66
CA ILE A 186 -3.55 11.61 1.21
C ILE A 186 -4.58 12.64 0.73
N SER A 187 -4.16 13.66 0.00
CA SER A 187 -5.08 14.59 -0.63
C SER A 187 -6.12 13.78 -1.40
N ALA A 188 -7.36 13.98 -1.05
CA ALA A 188 -8.45 13.35 -1.79
C ALA A 188 -8.22 13.66 -3.26
N ILE A 189 -8.01 12.64 -4.05
CA ILE A 189 -7.96 12.78 -5.50
C ILE A 189 -9.23 13.52 -5.85
N ALA A 190 -9.08 14.63 -6.58
CA ALA A 190 -10.21 15.45 -6.97
C ALA A 190 -11.38 14.56 -7.38
N PRO A 191 -12.58 14.78 -6.86
CA PRO A 191 -13.70 13.92 -7.15
C PRO A 191 -13.83 13.85 -8.67
N VAL A 192 -13.59 12.69 -9.23
CA VAL A 192 -13.83 12.49 -10.65
C VAL A 192 -15.34 12.67 -10.80
N ASN A 193 -15.75 13.54 -11.72
CA ASN A 193 -17.14 13.73 -12.14
C ASN A 193 -17.67 12.41 -12.73
N GLY A 194 -17.92 11.46 -11.87
CA GLY A 194 -18.54 10.17 -12.17
C GLY A 194 -19.85 10.03 -11.41
N PRO A 195 -20.71 9.08 -11.74
CA PRO A 195 -21.97 8.92 -11.05
C PRO A 195 -21.73 8.75 -9.55
N GLN A 196 -22.18 9.72 -8.76
CA GLN A 196 -21.98 9.82 -7.31
C GLN A 196 -22.78 8.77 -6.49
N ASN A 197 -23.36 7.77 -7.14
CA ASN A 197 -24.24 6.77 -6.53
C ASN A 197 -23.77 5.33 -6.81
N ARG A 198 -22.47 5.07 -6.74
CA ARG A 198 -22.00 3.69 -6.76
C ARG A 198 -22.33 3.03 -5.42
N ALA A 199 -23.20 2.02 -5.42
CA ALA A 199 -23.60 1.39 -4.19
C ALA A 199 -22.44 0.63 -3.53
N LEU A 200 -21.64 -0.09 -4.32
CA LEU A 200 -20.56 -0.94 -3.83
C LEU A 200 -19.36 -0.93 -4.77
N SER A 201 -18.17 -0.73 -4.24
CA SER A 201 -16.90 -1.03 -4.92
C SER A 201 -16.18 -2.18 -4.24
N ILE A 202 -15.58 -3.05 -5.05
CA ILE A 202 -14.75 -4.16 -4.61
C ILE A 202 -13.39 -4.02 -5.29
N ALA A 203 -12.31 -3.90 -4.52
CA ALA A 203 -10.99 -3.60 -5.07
C ALA A 203 -9.91 -4.49 -4.46
N PHE A 204 -9.02 -5.05 -5.29
CA PHE A 204 -7.91 -5.88 -4.84
C PHE A 204 -6.60 -5.45 -5.51
N THR A 205 -5.57 -5.25 -4.70
CA THR A 205 -4.20 -5.05 -5.18
C THR A 205 -3.45 -6.36 -5.24
N GLU A 206 -3.61 -7.18 -4.21
CA GLU A 206 -3.01 -8.50 -4.07
C GLU A 206 -3.84 -9.33 -3.09
N THR A 207 -4.10 -10.59 -3.41
CA THR A 207 -4.83 -11.50 -2.52
C THR A 207 -4.24 -12.91 -2.59
N GLY A 208 -4.20 -13.61 -1.45
CA GLY A 208 -3.88 -15.03 -1.36
C GLY A 208 -4.93 -15.94 -2.02
N ILE A 209 -6.15 -15.42 -2.19
CA ILE A 209 -7.26 -16.13 -2.80
C ILE A 209 -7.13 -16.12 -4.31
N SER A 210 -7.38 -17.26 -4.96
CA SER A 210 -7.34 -17.28 -6.43
C SER A 210 -8.41 -16.37 -7.03
N ALA A 211 -8.09 -15.66 -8.11
CA ALA A 211 -9.02 -14.78 -8.81
C ALA A 211 -10.33 -15.48 -9.19
N ARG A 212 -10.26 -16.77 -9.57
CA ARG A 212 -11.45 -17.59 -9.87
C ARG A 212 -12.36 -17.75 -8.65
N ARG A 213 -11.79 -18.10 -7.47
CA ARG A 213 -12.57 -18.26 -6.22
C ARG A 213 -13.18 -16.93 -5.79
N MET A 214 -12.43 -15.85 -5.86
CA MET A 214 -12.93 -14.53 -5.53
C MET A 214 -14.08 -14.09 -6.43
N ARG A 215 -13.95 -14.29 -7.75
CA ARG A 215 -15.07 -14.03 -8.69
C ARG A 215 -16.31 -14.82 -8.36
N GLN A 216 -16.14 -16.11 -8.03
CA GLN A 216 -17.29 -16.96 -7.68
C GLN A 216 -17.99 -16.39 -6.45
N ILE A 217 -17.27 -16.10 -5.38
CA ILE A 217 -17.84 -15.54 -4.14
C ILE A 217 -18.55 -14.21 -4.42
N ILE A 218 -17.94 -13.31 -5.20
CA ILE A 218 -18.55 -12.01 -5.55
C ILE A 218 -19.82 -12.22 -6.39
N SER A 219 -19.77 -13.12 -7.37
CA SER A 219 -20.93 -13.40 -8.21
C SER A 219 -22.07 -14.01 -7.39
N ASP A 220 -21.77 -14.97 -6.54
CA ASP A 220 -22.78 -15.62 -5.70
C ASP A 220 -23.39 -14.63 -4.68
N ALA A 221 -22.60 -13.68 -4.19
CA ALA A 221 -23.07 -12.69 -3.23
C ALA A 221 -23.89 -11.54 -3.85
N PHE A 222 -23.55 -11.10 -5.06
CA PHE A 222 -24.03 -9.80 -5.57
C PHE A 222 -24.62 -9.84 -6.98
N LEU A 223 -24.51 -10.92 -7.75
CA LEU A 223 -25.13 -11.00 -9.07
C LEU A 223 -26.65 -10.97 -8.96
N GLY A 224 -27.28 -10.08 -9.73
CA GLY A 224 -28.72 -9.87 -9.69
C GLY A 224 -29.21 -8.92 -8.57
N ALA A 225 -28.28 -8.34 -7.78
CA ALA A 225 -28.65 -7.28 -6.84
C ALA A 225 -29.23 -6.05 -7.58
N PRO A 226 -30.12 -5.27 -6.95
CA PRO A 226 -30.78 -4.11 -7.59
C PRO A 226 -29.89 -2.87 -7.70
N TYR A 227 -28.58 -3.03 -7.62
CA TYR A 227 -27.57 -1.98 -7.73
C TYR A 227 -26.33 -2.48 -8.47
N ASP A 228 -25.58 -1.56 -9.07
CA ASP A 228 -24.34 -1.86 -9.73
C ASP A 228 -23.19 -2.09 -8.73
N VAL A 229 -22.37 -3.10 -9.01
CA VAL A 229 -21.18 -3.48 -8.26
C VAL A 229 -19.97 -3.29 -9.15
N TYR A 230 -19.02 -2.48 -8.75
CA TYR A 230 -17.80 -2.19 -9.50
C TYR A 230 -16.64 -2.97 -8.90
N ILE A 231 -16.03 -3.86 -9.69
CA ILE A 231 -14.97 -4.76 -9.27
C ILE A 231 -13.68 -4.35 -9.97
N TYR A 232 -12.65 -4.07 -9.17
CA TYR A 232 -11.36 -3.59 -9.61
C TYR A 232 -10.29 -4.62 -9.27
N ASP A 233 -9.79 -5.30 -10.28
CA ASP A 233 -8.76 -6.33 -10.14
C ASP A 233 -7.76 -6.19 -11.31
N SER A 234 -6.47 -6.22 -10.98
CA SER A 234 -5.39 -6.13 -11.97
C SER A 234 -5.28 -7.35 -12.89
N SER A 235 -5.80 -8.49 -12.45
CA SER A 235 -5.70 -9.76 -13.18
C SER A 235 -6.80 -9.96 -14.22
N GLN A 236 -7.75 -9.00 -14.33
CA GLN A 236 -8.95 -9.19 -15.12
C GLN A 236 -9.04 -8.26 -16.33
N HIS A 237 -9.58 -8.81 -17.42
CA HIS A 237 -10.01 -7.98 -18.55
C HIS A 237 -11.28 -7.21 -18.18
N PRO A 238 -11.38 -5.93 -18.56
CA PRO A 238 -12.60 -5.16 -18.38
C PRO A 238 -13.80 -5.87 -19.01
N GLY A 239 -14.94 -5.82 -18.35
CA GLY A 239 -16.16 -6.47 -18.83
C GLY A 239 -17.36 -6.23 -17.94
N LYS A 240 -18.50 -6.77 -18.34
CA LYS A 240 -19.77 -6.67 -17.60
C LYS A 240 -20.45 -8.03 -17.55
N ASN A 241 -21.03 -8.36 -16.39
CA ASN A 241 -21.90 -9.51 -16.20
C ASN A 241 -23.09 -9.10 -15.34
N GLY A 242 -24.25 -8.89 -15.95
CA GLY A 242 -25.42 -8.34 -15.25
C GLY A 242 -25.11 -6.97 -14.64
N ASN A 243 -25.27 -6.85 -13.33
CA ASN A 243 -24.95 -5.67 -12.53
C ASN A 243 -23.50 -5.62 -12.05
N LEU A 244 -22.66 -6.61 -12.41
CA LEU A 244 -21.24 -6.66 -12.05
C LEU A 244 -20.39 -6.02 -13.15
N HIS A 245 -19.62 -4.99 -12.82
CA HIS A 245 -18.74 -4.27 -13.74
C HIS A 245 -17.27 -4.52 -13.37
N PHE A 246 -16.57 -5.27 -14.20
CA PHE A 246 -15.14 -5.57 -14.02
C PHE A 246 -14.28 -4.50 -14.70
N GLN A 247 -13.34 -3.94 -13.94
CA GLN A 247 -12.46 -2.87 -14.41
C GLN A 247 -11.03 -3.10 -13.94
N ASN A 248 -10.08 -2.48 -14.63
CA ASN A 248 -8.68 -2.55 -14.22
C ASN A 248 -8.37 -1.53 -13.11
N LEU A 249 -7.67 -1.95 -12.07
CA LEU A 249 -7.27 -1.11 -10.92
C LEU A 249 -6.10 -0.17 -11.29
N GLN A 250 -6.12 0.50 -12.42
CA GLN A 250 -5.06 1.45 -12.80
C GLN A 250 -5.29 2.87 -12.27
N ARG A 251 -6.49 3.18 -11.82
CA ARG A 251 -6.88 4.52 -11.35
C ARG A 251 -7.65 4.44 -10.05
N THR A 252 -7.14 5.10 -9.05
CA THR A 252 -7.76 5.17 -7.72
C THR A 252 -9.03 6.02 -7.65
N SER A 253 -9.24 6.91 -8.64
CA SER A 253 -10.50 7.65 -8.84
C SER A 253 -11.77 6.79 -8.92
N ILE A 254 -11.56 5.51 -8.93
CA ILE A 254 -12.53 4.45 -9.14
C ILE A 254 -13.41 4.20 -7.90
N ILE A 255 -12.87 4.41 -6.70
CA ILE A 255 -13.57 4.19 -5.43
C ILE A 255 -14.39 5.42 -5.04
N THR A 256 -14.08 6.59 -5.61
CA THR A 256 -14.85 7.83 -5.39
C THR A 256 -16.31 7.64 -5.75
N GLY A 257 -17.18 8.04 -4.83
CA GLY A 257 -18.63 7.91 -4.99
C GLY A 257 -19.20 6.55 -4.58
N SER A 258 -18.39 5.63 -4.07
CA SER A 258 -18.89 4.38 -3.46
C SER A 258 -19.46 4.63 -2.08
N ARG A 259 -20.55 3.98 -1.78
CA ARG A 259 -21.15 4.02 -0.45
C ARG A 259 -20.42 3.09 0.53
N LEU A 260 -19.80 2.03 0.02
CA LEU A 260 -19.03 1.04 0.75
C LEU A 260 -17.94 0.48 -0.16
N CYS A 261 -16.76 0.18 0.38
CA CYS A 261 -15.71 -0.52 -0.32
C CYS A 261 -15.35 -1.84 0.37
N ILE A 262 -15.30 -2.94 -0.40
CA ILE A 262 -14.73 -4.21 0.04
C ILE A 262 -13.34 -4.33 -0.63
N HIS A 263 -12.28 -4.58 0.15
CA HIS A 263 -10.94 -4.64 -0.40
C HIS A 263 -10.00 -5.56 0.39
N ASP A 264 -8.78 -5.77 -0.13
CA ASP A 264 -7.79 -6.71 0.43
C ASP A 264 -7.00 -6.17 1.64
N GLY A 265 -7.33 -5.00 2.16
CA GLY A 265 -6.64 -4.41 3.31
C GLY A 265 -5.22 -3.90 3.01
N SER A 266 -4.84 -3.75 1.75
CA SER A 266 -3.59 -3.07 1.38
C SER A 266 -3.59 -1.62 1.85
N ASP A 267 -2.41 -1.07 2.17
CA ASP A 267 -2.30 0.29 2.68
C ASP A 267 -2.93 1.30 1.73
N ALA A 268 -2.65 1.21 0.43
CA ALA A 268 -3.20 2.15 -0.53
C ALA A 268 -4.72 2.18 -0.51
N LEU A 269 -5.40 1.03 -0.57
CA LEU A 269 -6.86 0.97 -0.60
C LEU A 269 -7.46 1.40 0.75
N THR A 270 -6.87 0.95 1.86
CA THR A 270 -7.28 1.37 3.20
C THR A 270 -7.21 2.89 3.35
N GLN A 271 -6.08 3.50 2.98
CA GLN A 271 -5.88 4.93 3.07
C GLN A 271 -6.80 5.72 2.13
N TYR A 272 -7.03 5.21 0.91
CA TYR A 272 -7.99 5.83 -0.02
C TYR A 272 -9.40 5.86 0.53
N CYS A 273 -9.89 4.73 1.01
CA CYS A 273 -11.23 4.67 1.59
C CYS A 273 -11.36 5.57 2.81
N THR A 274 -10.31 5.61 3.66
CA THR A 274 -10.25 6.49 4.83
C THR A 274 -10.30 7.97 4.42
N ALA A 275 -9.47 8.39 3.47
CA ALA A 275 -9.44 9.78 2.97
C ALA A 275 -10.75 10.20 2.29
N LEU A 276 -11.51 9.26 1.76
CA LEU A 276 -12.82 9.51 1.13
C LEU A 276 -14.00 9.39 2.12
N GLY A 277 -13.76 9.01 3.37
CA GLY A 277 -14.82 8.80 4.36
C GLY A 277 -15.75 7.64 4.01
N ILE A 278 -15.23 6.62 3.32
CA ILE A 278 -15.99 5.47 2.86
C ILE A 278 -15.85 4.34 3.89
N PRO A 279 -16.94 3.79 4.44
CA PRO A 279 -16.92 2.57 5.25
C PRO A 279 -16.28 1.41 4.49
N GLN A 280 -15.58 0.54 5.21
CA GLN A 280 -14.75 -0.48 4.59
C GLN A 280 -15.10 -1.88 5.12
N ILE A 281 -14.94 -2.89 4.25
CA ILE A 281 -14.84 -4.29 4.66
C ILE A 281 -13.51 -4.82 4.15
N ILE A 282 -12.60 -5.14 5.07
CA ILE A 282 -11.29 -5.67 4.72
C ILE A 282 -11.33 -7.19 4.69
N LEU A 283 -10.98 -7.76 3.52
CA LEU A 283 -10.70 -9.19 3.38
C LEU A 283 -9.20 -9.38 3.56
N HIS A 284 -8.78 -9.99 4.66
CA HIS A 284 -7.37 -10.07 4.99
C HIS A 284 -6.87 -11.50 5.25
N ASP A 285 -5.60 -11.65 5.11
CA ASP A 285 -4.80 -12.79 5.57
C ASP A 285 -3.94 -12.39 6.78
N ASP A 286 -3.00 -13.24 7.17
CA ASP A 286 -2.07 -12.98 8.27
C ASP A 286 -0.90 -12.06 7.90
N SER A 287 -0.87 -11.47 6.69
CA SER A 287 0.21 -10.57 6.30
C SER A 287 0.29 -9.36 7.23
N TYR A 288 1.52 -8.91 7.50
CA TYR A 288 1.81 -7.86 8.49
C TYR A 288 0.99 -6.58 8.25
N GLN A 289 0.84 -6.18 7.00
CA GLN A 289 0.17 -4.94 6.58
C GLN A 289 -1.36 -5.09 6.64
N ARG A 290 -1.90 -6.12 5.97
CA ARG A 290 -3.36 -6.33 5.86
C ARG A 290 -4.00 -6.68 7.19
N SER A 291 -3.36 -7.57 7.98
CA SER A 291 -3.85 -7.90 9.32
C SER A 291 -3.81 -6.70 10.28
N TRP A 292 -2.81 -5.82 10.13
CA TRP A 292 -2.76 -4.58 10.91
C TRP A 292 -3.89 -3.63 10.55
N ASN A 293 -4.08 -3.36 9.26
CA ASN A 293 -5.13 -2.48 8.78
C ASN A 293 -6.52 -2.99 9.16
N ALA A 294 -6.75 -4.30 9.08
CA ALA A 294 -7.99 -4.94 9.53
C ALA A 294 -8.27 -4.67 11.01
N VAL A 295 -7.28 -4.87 11.88
CA VAL A 295 -7.41 -4.60 13.32
C VAL A 295 -7.69 -3.12 13.60
N CYS A 296 -6.96 -2.22 12.95
CA CYS A 296 -7.15 -0.78 13.13
C CYS A 296 -8.52 -0.30 12.65
N LEU A 297 -8.98 -0.80 11.49
CA LEU A 297 -10.31 -0.49 10.97
C LEU A 297 -11.43 -0.91 11.93
N VAL A 298 -11.38 -2.15 12.41
CA VAL A 298 -12.39 -2.64 13.36
C VAL A 298 -12.37 -1.82 14.66
N ARG A 299 -11.19 -1.49 15.17
CA ARG A 299 -11.04 -0.66 16.38
C ARG A 299 -11.59 0.74 16.20
N SER A 300 -11.42 1.34 15.04
CA SER A 300 -11.95 2.68 14.74
C SER A 300 -13.47 2.71 14.58
N GLY A 301 -14.11 1.56 14.42
CA GLY A 301 -15.54 1.46 14.14
C GLY A 301 -15.96 1.85 12.73
N ALA A 302 -15.00 2.12 11.82
CA ALA A 302 -15.28 2.57 10.45
C ALA A 302 -15.53 1.42 9.46
N GLY A 303 -15.53 0.17 9.93
CA GLY A 303 -15.78 -0.98 9.08
C GLY A 303 -15.63 -2.32 9.78
N LEU A 304 -15.64 -3.37 8.96
CA LEU A 304 -15.51 -4.76 9.40
C LEU A 304 -14.31 -5.43 8.74
N ALA A 305 -13.90 -6.56 9.29
CA ALA A 305 -12.85 -7.40 8.70
C ALA A 305 -13.32 -8.85 8.61
N ILE A 306 -12.90 -9.54 7.54
CA ILE A 306 -13.14 -10.96 7.31
C ILE A 306 -11.79 -11.59 7.01
N HIS A 307 -11.39 -12.58 7.80
CA HIS A 307 -10.19 -13.34 7.51
C HIS A 307 -10.46 -14.30 6.33
N GLU A 308 -9.45 -14.52 5.47
CA GLU A 308 -9.63 -15.32 4.25
C GLU A 308 -10.07 -16.76 4.51
N SER A 309 -9.75 -17.33 5.70
CA SER A 309 -10.21 -18.66 6.11
C SER A 309 -11.72 -18.72 6.38
N GLU A 310 -12.35 -17.59 6.70
CA GLU A 310 -13.79 -17.47 7.00
C GLU A 310 -14.58 -16.95 5.79
N LEU A 311 -13.90 -16.66 4.68
CA LEU A 311 -14.52 -16.02 3.53
C LEU A 311 -15.44 -16.99 2.77
N SER A 312 -16.72 -16.67 2.80
CA SER A 312 -17.78 -17.29 1.99
C SER A 312 -18.68 -16.21 1.39
N MET A 313 -19.59 -16.62 0.52
CA MET A 313 -20.63 -15.73 -0.04
C MET A 313 -21.50 -15.16 1.08
N GLU A 314 -21.98 -16.04 1.98
CA GLU A 314 -22.86 -15.68 3.11
C GLU A 314 -22.15 -14.65 4.01
N ARG A 315 -20.90 -14.92 4.40
CA ARG A 315 -20.14 -14.05 5.29
C ARG A 315 -19.87 -12.67 4.67
N MET A 316 -19.56 -12.64 3.37
CA MET A 316 -19.37 -11.39 2.64
C MET A 316 -20.68 -10.58 2.57
N TYR A 317 -21.79 -11.23 2.25
CA TYR A 317 -23.08 -10.58 2.15
C TYR A 317 -23.64 -10.12 3.51
N GLU A 318 -23.44 -10.90 4.56
CA GLU A 318 -23.77 -10.51 5.94
C GLU A 318 -23.02 -9.25 6.38
N ALA A 319 -21.70 -9.21 6.19
CA ALA A 319 -20.87 -8.05 6.52
C ALA A 319 -21.32 -6.81 5.72
N TYR A 320 -21.60 -6.97 4.43
CA TYR A 320 -22.16 -5.92 3.59
C TYR A 320 -23.46 -5.36 4.16
N ARG A 321 -24.42 -6.22 4.50
CA ARG A 321 -25.69 -5.81 5.09
C ARG A 321 -25.53 -5.14 6.44
N GLN A 322 -24.65 -5.66 7.28
CA GLN A 322 -24.37 -5.11 8.60
C GLN A 322 -23.84 -3.67 8.52
N VAL A 323 -22.86 -3.41 7.64
CA VAL A 323 -22.31 -2.06 7.47
C VAL A 323 -23.37 -1.11 6.95
N LEU A 324 -24.19 -1.51 5.97
CA LEU A 324 -25.21 -0.63 5.41
C LEU A 324 -26.38 -0.33 6.35
N ALA A 325 -26.67 -1.23 7.28
CA ALA A 325 -27.77 -1.08 8.24
C ALA A 325 -27.41 -0.21 9.46
N ASP A 326 -26.11 -0.02 9.74
CA ASP A 326 -25.65 0.69 10.93
C ASP A 326 -24.93 2.00 10.56
N ASN A 327 -25.59 3.11 10.79
CA ASN A 327 -25.05 4.44 10.49
C ASN A 327 -23.76 4.79 11.26
N ARG A 328 -23.42 4.05 12.33
CA ARG A 328 -22.20 4.28 13.07
C ARG A 328 -20.96 4.07 12.20
N PHE A 329 -20.96 3.09 11.29
CA PHE A 329 -19.85 2.89 10.37
C PHE A 329 -19.59 4.12 9.48
N PHE A 330 -20.66 4.79 9.04
CA PHE A 330 -20.56 5.99 8.22
C PHE A 330 -20.06 7.21 9.01
N SER A 331 -20.52 7.37 10.27
CA SER A 331 -20.04 8.47 11.11
C SER A 331 -18.58 8.31 11.47
N GLU A 332 -18.13 7.08 11.80
CA GLU A 332 -16.73 6.82 12.10
C GLU A 332 -15.81 6.94 10.87
N ALA A 333 -16.28 6.50 9.69
CA ALA A 333 -15.53 6.70 8.45
C ALA A 333 -15.33 8.20 8.14
N ARG A 334 -16.35 9.04 8.37
CA ARG A 334 -16.24 10.50 8.23
C ARG A 334 -15.29 11.11 9.25
N ARG A 335 -15.35 10.68 10.51
CA ARG A 335 -14.41 11.13 11.55
C ARG A 335 -12.96 10.81 11.16
N LEU A 336 -12.69 9.61 10.63
CA LEU A 336 -11.38 9.25 10.10
C LEU A 336 -10.97 10.14 8.92
N GLN A 337 -11.89 10.46 8.02
CA GLN A 337 -11.64 11.38 6.91
C GLN A 337 -11.23 12.77 7.40
N GLU A 338 -11.95 13.32 8.37
CA GLU A 338 -11.64 14.62 8.96
C GLU A 338 -10.24 14.63 9.58
N ASN A 339 -9.89 13.60 10.35
CA ASN A 339 -8.54 13.44 10.91
C ASN A 339 -7.44 13.39 9.84
N VAL A 340 -7.70 12.74 8.71
CA VAL A 340 -6.74 12.68 7.59
C VAL A 340 -6.59 14.04 6.92
N LEU A 341 -7.70 14.74 6.68
CA LEU A 341 -7.70 16.06 6.03
C LEU A 341 -7.03 17.14 6.88
N GLU A 342 -7.20 17.11 8.20
CA GLU A 342 -6.55 18.04 9.13
C GLU A 342 -5.02 17.92 9.12
N ARG A 343 -4.48 16.77 8.75
CA ARG A 343 -3.02 16.53 8.71
C ARG A 343 -2.34 17.10 7.47
N GLY A 344 -3.12 17.50 6.49
CA GLY A 344 -2.63 18.11 5.24
C GLY A 344 -2.13 17.11 4.20
N ASP A 345 -1.48 17.65 3.19
CA ASP A 345 -1.02 16.96 2.01
C ASP A 345 0.37 16.33 2.21
N ALA A 346 0.71 15.27 1.47
CA ALA A 346 2.04 14.64 1.49
C ALA A 346 3.17 15.61 1.08
N VAL A 347 2.88 16.68 0.37
CA VAL A 347 3.84 17.77 0.08
C VAL A 347 4.40 18.40 1.37
N ASN A 348 3.65 18.33 2.48
CA ASN A 348 4.14 18.79 3.78
C ASN A 348 5.38 18.01 4.27
N MET A 349 5.70 16.84 3.66
CA MET A 349 6.96 16.15 3.90
C MET A 349 8.16 17.07 3.64
N LEU A 350 8.06 17.96 2.66
CA LEU A 350 9.14 18.88 2.27
C LEU A 350 9.53 19.87 3.38
N ALA A 351 8.65 20.11 4.36
CA ALA A 351 8.99 20.95 5.50
C ALA A 351 10.05 20.33 6.43
N TYR A 352 10.44 19.07 6.18
CA TYR A 352 11.44 18.33 6.94
C TYR A 352 12.77 18.15 6.18
N LEU A 353 12.90 18.76 4.99
CA LEU A 353 14.19 18.92 4.29
C LEU A 353 15.01 20.02 4.95
#